data_12ea3f817ccfc4ad40b10b0b58e214cc
#
_entry.id   12ea3f817ccfc4ad40b10b0b58e214cc
#
_cell.length_a   1.000
_cell.length_b   1.000
_cell.length_c   1.000
_cell.angle_alpha   90.00
_cell.angle_beta   90.00
_cell.angle_gamma   90.00
#
_symmetry.space_group_name_H-M   'P 1'
#
loop_
_entity.id
_entity.type
_entity.pdbx_description
1 polymer ?
#
loop_
_entity_poly.entity_id
_entity_poly.type
_entity_poly.pdbx_seq_one_letter_code
_entity_poly.pdbx_strand_id
1 'polypeptide(L)'
;MWPEQNIDPDRWGIFLMDVEGTRSSVYMMKFGAYIPLAGKPFPHNPATFPRLKKWQLAAALEVVYGYIKEGKVLGPFPGKTRTCTITGHPIFFYPSFVLPKTKPGSYRWVLNASYSRGGPSLNDRIFNYKTKFIGFKESIIPCLRTSFMSRIDLRKAFKQLFRTVSQLYLLGTVVDDFVFIDATMSMGLKNTCKLFEEDFMKAFVKGLLHHHPKIFSDRIGALVNYYLNVI
;
A
#
# COMPACT_ATOMS: atom_id res chain seq x y z
N MET A 1 -14.45 13.81 -0.07
CA MET A 1 -14.48 13.11 1.22
C MET A 1 -13.88 11.73 1.01
N TRP A 2 -12.82 11.36 1.70
CA TRP A 2 -12.28 10.01 1.64
C TRP A 2 -13.27 9.07 2.32
N PRO A 3 -13.50 7.87 1.79
CA PRO A 3 -14.32 6.89 2.46
C PRO A 3 -13.68 6.52 3.81
N GLU A 4 -14.48 5.98 4.71
CA GLU A 4 -14.05 5.58 6.05
C GLU A 4 -12.73 4.80 6.00
N GLN A 5 -11.69 5.44 6.50
CA GLN A 5 -10.42 4.79 6.71
C GLN A 5 -10.57 3.91 7.95
N ASN A 6 -10.06 2.69 7.91
CA ASN A 6 -10.01 1.86 9.12
C ASN A 6 -9.10 2.47 10.21
N ILE A 7 -8.24 3.42 9.80
CA ILE A 7 -7.41 4.22 10.70
C ILE A 7 -7.83 5.67 10.51
N ASP A 8 -8.37 6.24 11.57
CA ASP A 8 -8.76 7.64 11.64
C ASP A 8 -7.51 8.53 11.64
N PRO A 9 -7.31 9.39 10.63
CA PRO A 9 -6.13 10.25 10.55
C PRO A 9 -5.99 11.25 11.71
N ASP A 10 -7.10 11.71 12.28
CA ASP A 10 -7.06 12.65 13.38
C ASP A 10 -6.66 11.94 14.68
N ARG A 11 -7.20 10.76 14.95
CA ARG A 11 -6.74 9.91 16.06
C ARG A 11 -5.27 9.49 15.89
N TRP A 12 -4.84 9.23 14.66
CA TRP A 12 -3.44 8.97 14.36
C TRP A 12 -2.57 10.18 14.66
N GLY A 13 -3.01 11.38 14.30
CA GLY A 13 -2.34 12.62 14.62
C GLY A 13 -2.22 12.86 16.13
N ILE A 14 -3.28 12.61 16.90
CA ILE A 14 -3.28 12.69 18.37
C ILE A 14 -2.33 11.65 18.97
N PHE A 15 -2.38 10.39 18.50
CA PHE A 15 -1.51 9.30 18.96
C PHE A 15 -0.02 9.59 18.73
N LEU A 16 0.32 10.32 17.66
CA LEU A 16 1.70 10.68 17.32
C LEU A 16 2.08 12.11 17.73
N MET A 17 1.19 12.82 18.41
CA MET A 17 1.49 14.14 18.92
C MET A 17 2.67 14.04 19.91
N ASP A 18 3.63 14.94 19.75
CA ASP A 18 4.86 14.99 20.55
C ASP A 18 5.84 13.80 20.35
N VAL A 19 5.54 12.89 19.41
CA VAL A 19 6.46 11.79 19.05
C VAL A 19 7.42 12.26 17.96
N GLU A 20 8.69 12.39 18.30
CA GLU A 20 9.72 12.90 17.39
C GLU A 20 9.89 12.03 16.14
N GLY A 21 10.06 12.68 14.97
CA GLY A 21 10.32 12.03 13.70
C GLY A 21 9.13 11.28 13.09
N THR A 22 7.87 11.62 13.49
CA THR A 22 6.65 10.99 12.95
C THR A 22 5.80 11.89 12.08
N ARG A 23 6.21 13.14 11.85
CA ARG A 23 5.46 14.13 11.05
C ARG A 23 5.11 13.64 9.64
N SER A 24 6.03 12.95 8.97
CA SER A 24 5.78 12.37 7.63
C SER A 24 4.63 11.36 7.66
N SER A 25 4.56 10.53 8.70
CA SER A 25 3.48 9.55 8.88
C SER A 25 2.12 10.23 9.09
N VAL A 26 2.05 11.23 9.95
CA VAL A 26 0.83 12.00 10.18
C VAL A 26 0.37 12.67 8.88
N TYR A 27 1.29 13.30 8.15
CA TYR A 27 1.00 13.92 6.86
C TYR A 27 0.48 12.90 5.85
N MET A 28 1.14 11.75 5.73
CA MET A 28 0.75 10.66 4.82
C MET A 28 -0.65 10.13 5.15
N MET A 29 -1.00 9.97 6.43
CA MET A 29 -2.32 9.50 6.83
C MET A 29 -3.41 10.54 6.54
N LYS A 30 -3.10 11.83 6.68
CA LYS A 30 -4.07 12.93 6.49
C LYS A 30 -4.28 13.28 5.02
N PHE A 31 -3.22 13.30 4.21
CA PHE A 31 -3.25 13.79 2.83
C PHE A 31 -3.00 12.70 1.77
N GLY A 32 -2.71 11.49 2.20
CA GLY A 32 -2.40 10.35 1.35
C GLY A 32 -0.91 10.19 1.07
N ALA A 33 -0.54 8.95 0.78
CA ALA A 33 0.81 8.57 0.40
C ALA A 33 1.16 9.07 -1.00
N TYR A 34 2.31 9.67 -1.15
CA TYR A 34 2.81 10.19 -2.41
C TYR A 34 3.72 9.17 -3.10
N ILE A 35 3.55 8.98 -4.42
CA ILE A 35 4.44 8.15 -5.24
C ILE A 35 5.50 9.07 -5.87
N PRO A 36 6.76 9.02 -5.41
CA PRO A 36 7.81 9.88 -5.96
C PRO A 36 8.27 9.38 -7.32
N LEU A 37 7.96 10.13 -8.37
CA LEU A 37 8.29 9.80 -9.75
C LEU A 37 9.55 10.53 -10.21
N ALA A 38 10.50 9.80 -10.80
CA ALA A 38 11.68 10.32 -11.47
C ALA A 38 11.42 10.75 -12.93
N GLY A 39 10.19 10.67 -13.40
CA GLY A 39 9.77 11.05 -14.74
C GLY A 39 8.33 10.69 -15.03
N LYS A 40 7.82 11.09 -16.20
CA LYS A 40 6.44 10.78 -16.59
C LYS A 40 6.24 9.27 -16.75
N PRO A 41 5.15 8.69 -16.24
CA PRO A 41 4.75 7.33 -16.54
C PRO A 41 4.53 7.13 -18.04
N PHE A 42 4.68 5.90 -18.52
CA PHE A 42 4.40 5.55 -19.90
C PHE A 42 2.92 5.17 -20.07
N PRO A 43 2.21 5.72 -21.06
CA PRO A 43 0.80 5.41 -21.28
C PRO A 43 0.66 4.05 -21.98
N HIS A 44 0.31 3.01 -21.24
CA HIS A 44 0.02 1.70 -21.82
C HIS A 44 -1.40 1.63 -22.38
N ASN A 45 -1.57 0.96 -23.52
CA ASN A 45 -2.88 0.73 -24.11
C ASN A 45 -3.55 -0.49 -23.44
N PRO A 46 -4.68 -0.33 -22.73
CA PRO A 46 -5.38 -1.45 -22.08
C PRO A 46 -5.78 -2.59 -23.02
N ALA A 47 -6.03 -2.30 -24.31
CA ALA A 47 -6.38 -3.33 -25.31
C ALA A 47 -5.26 -4.35 -25.55
N THR A 48 -4.03 -4.02 -25.17
CA THR A 48 -2.88 -4.93 -25.30
C THR A 48 -2.60 -5.76 -24.04
N PHE A 49 -3.41 -5.61 -23.01
CA PHE A 49 -3.21 -6.35 -21.76
C PHE A 49 -3.59 -7.82 -21.89
N PRO A 50 -2.91 -8.71 -21.15
CA PRO A 50 -3.30 -10.10 -21.08
C PRO A 50 -4.74 -10.25 -20.59
N ARG A 51 -5.55 -11.01 -21.30
CA ARG A 51 -6.92 -11.30 -20.86
C ARG A 51 -6.92 -12.26 -19.67
N LEU A 52 -7.76 -11.95 -18.68
CA LEU A 52 -8.01 -12.84 -17.57
C LEU A 52 -8.80 -14.08 -18.03
N LYS A 53 -8.45 -15.25 -17.51
CA LYS A 53 -9.27 -16.46 -17.68
C LYS A 53 -10.62 -16.25 -16.99
N LYS A 54 -11.66 -16.97 -17.41
CA LYS A 54 -13.04 -16.82 -16.88
C LYS A 54 -13.09 -16.84 -15.34
N TRP A 55 -12.39 -17.79 -14.71
CA TRP A 55 -12.37 -17.88 -13.25
C TRP A 55 -11.57 -16.71 -12.59
N GLN A 56 -10.51 -16.24 -13.26
CA GLN A 56 -9.73 -15.08 -12.78
C GLN A 56 -10.55 -13.80 -12.87
N LEU A 57 -11.35 -13.66 -13.92
CA LEU A 57 -12.23 -12.51 -14.11
C LEU A 57 -13.29 -12.45 -12.99
N ALA A 58 -13.98 -13.56 -12.72
CA ALA A 58 -14.96 -13.64 -11.64
C ALA A 58 -14.33 -13.29 -10.28
N ALA A 59 -13.17 -13.88 -9.97
CA ALA A 59 -12.43 -13.60 -8.74
C ALA A 59 -11.94 -12.14 -8.66
N ALA A 60 -11.48 -11.56 -9.78
CA ALA A 60 -11.05 -10.17 -9.83
C ALA A 60 -12.21 -9.22 -9.54
N LEU A 61 -13.35 -9.43 -10.18
CA LEU A 61 -14.55 -8.61 -9.96
C LEU A 61 -15.05 -8.70 -8.52
N GLU A 62 -15.11 -9.90 -7.94
CA GLU A 62 -15.51 -10.08 -6.54
C GLU A 62 -14.60 -9.25 -5.59
N VAL A 63 -13.29 -9.37 -5.76
CA VAL A 63 -12.34 -8.67 -4.89
C VAL A 63 -12.40 -7.16 -5.12
N VAL A 64 -12.48 -6.70 -6.37
CA VAL A 64 -12.54 -5.28 -6.72
C VAL A 64 -13.82 -4.63 -6.20
N TYR A 65 -14.98 -5.27 -6.37
CA TYR A 65 -16.23 -4.75 -5.81
C TYR A 65 -16.22 -4.72 -4.27
N GLY A 66 -15.54 -5.68 -3.63
CA GLY A 66 -15.28 -5.60 -2.20
C GLY A 66 -14.46 -4.37 -1.81
N TYR A 67 -13.45 -4.02 -2.59
CA TYR A 67 -12.65 -2.80 -2.37
C TYR A 67 -13.41 -1.51 -2.70
N ILE A 68 -14.33 -1.53 -3.67
CA ILE A 68 -15.20 -0.37 -3.94
C ILE A 68 -16.10 -0.09 -2.74
N LYS A 69 -16.72 -1.12 -2.16
CA LYS A 69 -17.54 -0.98 -0.94
C LYS A 69 -16.76 -0.41 0.24
N GLU A 70 -15.46 -0.69 0.30
CA GLU A 70 -14.55 -0.15 1.31
C GLU A 70 -13.95 1.22 0.89
N GLY A 71 -14.33 1.76 -0.28
CA GLY A 71 -13.80 3.01 -0.84
C GLY A 71 -12.33 2.99 -1.24
N LYS A 72 -11.72 1.81 -1.36
CA LYS A 72 -10.31 1.63 -1.68
C LYS A 72 -10.02 1.60 -3.18
N VAL A 73 -11.06 1.41 -3.97
CA VAL A 73 -11.02 1.41 -5.44
C VAL A 73 -12.18 2.27 -5.93
N LEU A 74 -11.92 3.10 -6.92
CA LEU A 74 -12.92 3.94 -7.59
C LEU A 74 -13.41 3.24 -8.85
N GLY A 75 -14.68 3.39 -9.17
CA GLY A 75 -15.36 2.76 -10.30
C GLY A 75 -16.55 1.94 -9.84
N PRO A 76 -17.17 1.11 -10.72
CA PRO A 76 -16.78 0.90 -12.11
C PRO A 76 -17.08 2.12 -13.00
N PHE A 77 -16.15 2.46 -13.87
CA PHE A 77 -16.36 3.45 -14.92
C PHE A 77 -16.48 2.73 -16.27
N PRO A 78 -17.15 3.33 -17.29
CA PRO A 78 -17.20 2.75 -18.62
C PRO A 78 -15.82 2.40 -19.18
N GLY A 79 -15.66 1.27 -19.85
CA GLY A 79 -14.37 0.75 -20.33
C GLY A 79 -13.60 1.65 -21.27
N LYS A 80 -14.28 2.61 -21.93
CA LYS A 80 -13.68 3.67 -22.76
C LYS A 80 -13.20 4.90 -21.98
N THR A 81 -13.41 4.97 -20.67
CA THR A 81 -12.94 6.08 -19.83
C THR A 81 -11.42 6.16 -19.88
N ARG A 82 -10.87 7.33 -20.18
CA ARG A 82 -9.43 7.57 -20.30
C ARG A 82 -8.93 8.70 -19.40
N THR A 83 -9.83 9.47 -18.81
CA THR A 83 -9.51 10.60 -17.95
C THR A 83 -10.07 10.36 -16.54
N CYS A 84 -9.26 10.60 -15.54
CA CYS A 84 -9.69 10.55 -14.14
C CYS A 84 -10.56 11.78 -13.85
N THR A 85 -11.82 11.56 -13.51
CA THR A 85 -12.79 12.63 -13.26
C THR A 85 -12.44 13.50 -12.06
N ILE A 86 -11.67 12.98 -11.11
CA ILE A 86 -11.28 13.70 -9.89
C ILE A 86 -10.11 14.65 -10.18
N THR A 87 -9.14 14.20 -10.97
CA THR A 87 -7.88 14.96 -11.18
C THR A 87 -7.86 15.69 -12.54
N GLY A 88 -8.74 15.36 -13.46
CA GLY A 88 -8.70 15.85 -14.84
C GLY A 88 -7.55 15.29 -15.68
N HIS A 89 -6.69 14.44 -15.11
CA HIS A 89 -5.53 13.89 -15.82
C HIS A 89 -5.85 12.59 -16.56
N PRO A 90 -5.13 12.28 -17.65
CA PRO A 90 -5.20 10.99 -18.32
C PRO A 90 -4.83 9.86 -17.36
N ILE A 91 -5.62 8.77 -17.37
CA ILE A 91 -5.38 7.61 -16.53
C ILE A 91 -4.23 6.78 -17.12
N PHE A 92 -3.25 6.42 -16.28
CA PHE A 92 -2.22 5.45 -16.64
C PHE A 92 -2.68 4.06 -16.26
N PHE A 93 -2.74 3.17 -17.26
CA PHE A 93 -3.28 1.83 -17.12
C PHE A 93 -2.20 0.78 -16.96
N TYR A 94 -2.44 -0.18 -16.08
CA TYR A 94 -1.60 -1.36 -15.87
C TYR A 94 -2.48 -2.61 -15.82
N PRO A 95 -2.00 -3.75 -16.33
CA PRO A 95 -2.74 -5.00 -16.23
C PRO A 95 -2.86 -5.42 -14.77
N SER A 96 -3.97 -6.06 -14.46
CA SER A 96 -4.17 -6.67 -13.14
C SER A 96 -4.36 -8.18 -13.25
N PHE A 97 -4.10 -8.87 -12.17
CA PHE A 97 -4.30 -10.30 -12.05
C PHE A 97 -4.71 -10.68 -10.62
N VAL A 98 -5.17 -11.89 -10.45
CA VAL A 98 -5.53 -12.43 -9.13
C VAL A 98 -4.62 -13.57 -8.74
N LEU A 99 -4.23 -13.59 -7.48
CA LEU A 99 -3.48 -14.65 -6.83
C LEU A 99 -4.34 -15.32 -5.77
N PRO A 100 -4.39 -16.67 -5.70
CA PRO A 100 -5.07 -17.36 -4.62
C PRO A 100 -4.38 -17.07 -3.29
N LYS A 101 -5.18 -17.02 -2.22
CA LYS A 101 -4.68 -16.99 -0.85
C LYS A 101 -4.65 -18.40 -0.28
N THR A 102 -4.06 -18.55 0.91
CA THR A 102 -4.04 -19.82 1.64
C THR A 102 -5.45 -20.34 1.93
N LYS A 103 -6.41 -19.44 2.24
CA LYS A 103 -7.82 -19.81 2.42
C LYS A 103 -8.44 -20.11 1.05
N PRO A 104 -8.99 -21.30 0.81
CA PRO A 104 -9.67 -21.64 -0.43
C PRO A 104 -10.77 -20.64 -0.78
N GLY A 105 -10.94 -20.35 -2.07
CA GLY A 105 -11.94 -19.41 -2.57
C GLY A 105 -11.65 -17.93 -2.28
N SER A 106 -10.52 -17.61 -1.67
CA SER A 106 -10.13 -16.21 -1.44
C SER A 106 -8.93 -15.81 -2.30
N TYR A 107 -8.97 -14.56 -2.78
CA TYR A 107 -8.00 -14.06 -3.76
C TYR A 107 -7.39 -12.73 -3.34
N ARG A 108 -6.20 -12.44 -3.89
CA ARG A 108 -5.58 -11.11 -3.88
C ARG A 108 -5.65 -10.55 -5.28
N TRP A 109 -6.14 -9.35 -5.40
CA TRP A 109 -6.06 -8.60 -6.63
C TRP A 109 -4.78 -7.77 -6.63
N VAL A 110 -3.98 -7.90 -7.69
CA VAL A 110 -2.65 -7.29 -7.83
C VAL A 110 -2.60 -6.49 -9.12
N LEU A 111 -2.11 -5.27 -9.04
CA LEU A 111 -1.82 -4.41 -10.17
C LEU A 111 -0.35 -4.61 -10.58
N ASN A 112 -0.09 -4.90 -11.86
CA ASN A 112 1.28 -5.09 -12.36
C ASN A 112 1.92 -3.75 -12.72
N ALA A 113 2.40 -3.02 -11.72
CA ALA A 113 3.11 -1.76 -11.92
C ALA A 113 4.50 -1.91 -12.57
N SER A 114 4.97 -3.15 -12.76
CA SER A 114 6.19 -3.48 -13.51
C SER A 114 5.94 -3.86 -14.97
N TYR A 115 4.70 -3.69 -15.47
CA TYR A 115 4.40 -3.90 -16.87
C TYR A 115 5.12 -2.88 -17.75
N SER A 116 5.95 -3.37 -18.70
CA SER A 116 6.88 -2.54 -19.50
C SER A 116 6.75 -2.70 -21.02
N ARG A 117 5.65 -3.33 -21.49
CA ARG A 117 5.45 -3.51 -22.93
C ARG A 117 5.31 -2.17 -23.65
N GLY A 118 6.23 -1.88 -24.57
CA GLY A 118 6.26 -0.65 -25.35
C GLY A 118 6.89 0.55 -24.67
N GLY A 119 7.28 0.44 -23.40
CA GLY A 119 7.92 1.54 -22.67
C GLY A 119 8.21 1.20 -21.21
N PRO A 120 8.83 2.14 -20.47
CA PRO A 120 9.18 1.90 -19.07
C PRO A 120 7.95 1.70 -18.21
N SER A 121 8.03 0.79 -17.25
CA SER A 121 7.00 0.55 -16.27
C SER A 121 6.84 1.72 -15.28
N LEU A 122 5.76 1.72 -14.50
CA LEU A 122 5.63 2.69 -13.39
C LEU A 122 6.76 2.50 -12.37
N ASN A 123 7.10 1.25 -12.05
CA ASN A 123 8.16 0.95 -11.10
C ASN A 123 9.55 1.42 -11.57
N ASP A 124 9.79 1.51 -12.88
CA ASP A 124 11.04 2.09 -13.42
C ASP A 124 11.09 3.61 -13.24
N ARG A 125 9.94 4.24 -13.09
CA ARG A 125 9.79 5.69 -12.88
C ARG A 125 9.70 6.09 -11.41
N ILE A 126 9.55 5.16 -10.50
CA ILE A 126 9.60 5.42 -9.06
C ILE A 126 11.07 5.52 -8.63
N PHE A 127 11.41 6.58 -7.89
CA PHE A 127 12.73 6.72 -7.30
C PHE A 127 13.16 5.43 -6.58
N ASN A 128 14.44 5.09 -6.76
CA ASN A 128 14.96 3.84 -6.22
C ASN A 128 15.25 3.98 -4.72
N TYR A 129 14.28 3.65 -3.92
CA TYR A 129 14.45 3.50 -2.48
C TYR A 129 14.79 2.04 -2.17
N LYS A 130 15.96 1.80 -1.62
CA LYS A 130 16.32 0.49 -1.08
C LYS A 130 15.61 0.32 0.26
N THR A 131 14.63 -0.56 0.33
CA THR A 131 14.05 -1.00 1.60
C THR A 131 15.00 -2.03 2.22
N LYS A 132 15.47 -1.76 3.43
CA LYS A 132 16.21 -2.75 4.20
C LYS A 132 15.22 -3.54 5.04
N PHE A 133 15.01 -4.80 4.69
CA PHE A 133 14.26 -5.71 5.55
C PHE A 133 15.20 -6.31 6.59
N ILE A 134 14.71 -6.45 7.81
CA ILE A 134 15.43 -7.18 8.84
C ILE A 134 15.52 -8.63 8.39
N GLY A 135 16.74 -9.16 8.33
CA GLY A 135 16.98 -10.56 7.97
C GLY A 135 16.54 -11.52 9.06
N PHE A 136 16.32 -12.79 8.68
CA PHE A 136 15.90 -13.82 9.64
C PHE A 136 16.86 -13.94 10.84
N LYS A 137 18.18 -13.88 10.58
CA LYS A 137 19.19 -13.96 11.64
C LYS A 137 19.09 -12.79 12.62
N GLU A 138 18.90 -11.58 12.09
CA GLU A 138 18.77 -10.37 12.91
C GLU A 138 17.48 -10.38 13.74
N SER A 139 16.42 -10.99 13.22
CA SER A 139 15.14 -11.11 13.93
C SER A 139 15.17 -12.17 15.03
N ILE A 140 15.87 -13.29 14.81
CA ILE A 140 15.83 -14.44 15.72
C ILE A 140 16.67 -14.25 16.98
N ILE A 141 17.80 -13.55 16.88
CA ILE A 141 18.72 -13.35 18.01
C ILE A 141 18.03 -12.64 19.19
N PRO A 142 17.29 -11.53 19.01
CA PRO A 142 16.51 -10.95 20.10
C PRO A 142 15.42 -11.87 20.62
N CYS A 143 14.75 -12.65 19.74
CA CYS A 143 13.71 -13.60 20.13
C CYS A 143 14.22 -14.73 21.05
N LEU A 144 15.44 -15.19 20.84
CA LEU A 144 16.05 -16.21 21.69
C LEU A 144 16.34 -15.74 23.13
N ARG A 145 16.34 -14.43 23.36
CA ARG A 145 16.59 -13.80 24.67
C ARG A 145 15.31 -13.42 25.40
N THR A 146 14.15 -13.63 24.79
CA THR A 146 12.85 -13.27 25.36
C THR A 146 12.05 -14.51 25.74
N SER A 147 11.32 -14.46 26.88
CA SER A 147 10.43 -15.54 27.31
C SER A 147 9.05 -15.52 26.63
N PHE A 148 8.68 -14.38 26.02
CA PHE A 148 7.38 -14.19 25.39
C PHE A 148 7.54 -13.54 24.04
N MET A 149 6.78 -14.02 23.05
CA MET A 149 6.67 -13.43 21.72
C MET A 149 5.22 -13.20 21.39
N SER A 150 4.91 -12.06 20.76
CA SER A 150 3.60 -11.78 20.18
C SER A 150 3.76 -11.48 18.70
N ARG A 151 2.75 -11.85 17.91
CA ARG A 151 2.68 -11.55 16.49
C ARG A 151 1.44 -10.73 16.21
N ILE A 152 1.62 -9.61 15.53
CA ILE A 152 0.53 -8.78 15.03
C ILE A 152 0.54 -8.89 13.51
N ASP A 153 -0.60 -9.23 12.92
CA ASP A 153 -0.80 -9.23 11.47
C ASP A 153 -1.85 -8.17 11.11
N LEU A 154 -1.51 -7.28 10.21
CA LEU A 154 -2.39 -6.21 9.80
C LEU A 154 -3.22 -6.63 8.58
N ARG A 155 -4.52 -6.67 8.77
CA ARG A 155 -5.45 -6.97 7.68
C ARG A 155 -5.33 -5.93 6.56
N LYS A 156 -5.01 -6.40 5.33
CA LYS A 156 -4.92 -5.55 4.14
C LYS A 156 -3.93 -4.38 4.33
N ALA A 157 -2.79 -4.61 4.94
CA ALA A 157 -1.82 -3.60 5.36
C ALA A 157 -1.64 -2.44 4.36
N PHE A 158 -1.23 -2.72 3.13
CA PHE A 158 -1.02 -1.68 2.11
C PHE A 158 -2.30 -0.95 1.71
N LYS A 159 -3.45 -1.60 1.80
CA LYS A 159 -4.75 -1.00 1.52
C LYS A 159 -5.27 -0.08 2.63
N GLN A 160 -4.52 0.07 3.72
CA GLN A 160 -4.78 1.09 4.75
C GLN A 160 -4.21 2.46 4.35
N LEU A 161 -3.22 2.48 3.45
CA LEU A 161 -2.59 3.72 3.00
C LEU A 161 -3.27 4.22 1.73
N PHE A 162 -4.03 5.29 1.84
CA PHE A 162 -4.58 5.98 0.67
C PHE A 162 -3.49 6.76 -0.05
N ARG A 163 -3.62 6.88 -1.37
CA ARG A 163 -2.75 7.75 -2.17
C ARG A 163 -3.25 9.18 -2.11
N THR A 164 -2.33 10.12 -2.30
CA THR A 164 -2.72 11.51 -2.48
C THR A 164 -3.67 11.68 -3.67
N VAL A 165 -4.67 12.52 -3.51
CA VAL A 165 -5.72 12.76 -4.53
C VAL A 165 -5.13 13.13 -5.88
N SER A 166 -4.10 13.98 -5.88
CA SER A 166 -3.42 14.44 -7.10
C SER A 166 -2.78 13.33 -7.94
N GLN A 167 -2.60 12.13 -7.39
CA GLN A 167 -1.98 10.98 -8.07
C GLN A 167 -2.94 9.80 -8.31
N LEU A 168 -4.24 9.97 -8.14
CA LEU A 168 -5.22 8.90 -8.38
C LEU A 168 -5.17 8.37 -9.82
N TYR A 169 -4.87 9.23 -10.78
CA TYR A 169 -4.77 8.87 -12.19
C TYR A 169 -3.64 7.87 -12.52
N LEU A 170 -2.71 7.62 -11.59
CA LEU A 170 -1.53 6.78 -11.83
C LEU A 170 -1.80 5.27 -11.83
N LEU A 171 -2.88 4.78 -11.23
CA LEU A 171 -3.12 3.34 -11.06
C LEU A 171 -4.50 2.94 -11.56
N GLY A 172 -4.72 3.09 -12.85
CA GLY A 172 -5.88 2.56 -13.55
C GLY A 172 -5.68 1.13 -14.01
N THR A 173 -6.75 0.39 -14.12
CA THR A 173 -6.80 -0.91 -14.77
C THR A 173 -8.14 -1.13 -15.44
N VAL A 174 -8.16 -2.04 -16.39
CA VAL A 174 -9.38 -2.52 -17.03
C VAL A 174 -9.60 -3.96 -16.62
N VAL A 175 -10.78 -4.24 -16.09
CA VAL A 175 -11.24 -5.59 -15.79
C VAL A 175 -12.60 -5.75 -16.49
N ASP A 176 -12.69 -6.72 -17.38
CA ASP A 176 -13.81 -6.84 -18.31
C ASP A 176 -14.01 -5.54 -19.10
N ASP A 177 -15.20 -5.02 -19.19
CA ASP A 177 -15.54 -3.77 -19.89
C ASP A 177 -15.56 -2.53 -18.96
N PHE A 178 -14.92 -2.62 -17.78
CA PHE A 178 -14.92 -1.54 -16.81
C PHE A 178 -13.52 -1.06 -16.45
N VAL A 179 -13.42 0.25 -16.24
CA VAL A 179 -12.22 0.89 -15.68
C VAL A 179 -12.34 1.03 -14.17
N PHE A 180 -11.26 0.70 -13.49
CA PHE A 180 -11.11 0.86 -12.05
C PHE A 180 -9.83 1.64 -11.74
N ILE A 181 -9.86 2.45 -10.69
CA ILE A 181 -8.71 3.22 -10.21
C ILE A 181 -8.43 2.80 -8.78
N ASP A 182 -7.25 2.24 -8.53
CA ASP A 182 -6.82 1.90 -7.18
C ASP A 182 -6.50 3.19 -6.40
N ALA A 183 -7.25 3.51 -5.37
CA ALA A 183 -7.06 4.72 -4.57
C ALA A 183 -6.08 4.53 -3.40
N THR A 184 -5.57 3.32 -3.22
CA THR A 184 -4.66 2.97 -2.13
C THR A 184 -3.28 2.59 -2.64
N MET A 185 -2.33 2.41 -1.73
CA MET A 185 -1.04 1.81 -2.09
C MET A 185 -1.25 0.36 -2.49
N SER A 186 -0.84 0.04 -3.69
CA SER A 186 -1.08 -1.28 -4.28
C SER A 186 0.09 -2.23 -4.03
N MET A 187 -0.24 -3.53 -3.86
CA MET A 187 0.78 -4.57 -4.02
C MET A 187 1.35 -4.48 -5.44
N GLY A 188 2.68 -4.53 -5.56
CA GLY A 188 3.37 -4.41 -6.84
C GLY A 188 3.98 -3.03 -7.12
N LEU A 189 3.64 -2.00 -6.36
CA LEU A 189 4.39 -0.75 -6.37
C LEU A 189 5.69 -0.88 -5.59
N LYS A 190 6.79 -0.46 -6.20
CA LYS A 190 8.15 -0.59 -5.66
C LYS A 190 8.35 0.07 -4.29
N ASN A 191 7.70 1.19 -4.05
CA ASN A 191 7.84 1.96 -2.80
C ASN A 191 6.80 1.64 -1.73
N THR A 192 5.82 0.78 -2.00
CA THR A 192 4.74 0.49 -1.04
C THR A 192 5.27 -0.12 0.26
N CYS A 193 6.18 -1.10 0.15
CA CYS A 193 6.77 -1.73 1.34
C CYS A 193 7.51 -0.72 2.20
N LYS A 194 8.30 0.18 1.57
CA LYS A 194 9.05 1.20 2.28
C LYS A 194 8.14 2.18 3.02
N LEU A 195 7.16 2.74 2.33
CA LEU A 195 6.20 3.68 2.94
C LEU A 195 5.45 3.03 4.10
N PHE A 196 5.05 1.77 3.94
CA PHE A 196 4.38 1.04 4.99
C PHE A 196 5.30 0.78 6.19
N GLU A 197 6.52 0.38 5.97
CA GLU A 197 7.45 -0.01 7.04
C GLU A 197 8.09 1.20 7.71
N GLU A 198 8.66 2.12 6.93
CA GLU A 198 9.40 3.27 7.46
C GLU A 198 8.48 4.40 7.94
N ASP A 199 7.44 4.74 7.19
CA ASP A 199 6.58 5.88 7.52
C ASP A 199 5.39 5.48 8.41
N PHE A 200 4.82 4.29 8.20
CA PHE A 200 3.65 3.86 8.97
C PHE A 200 4.03 3.02 10.20
N MET A 201 4.65 1.85 10.00
CA MET A 201 4.93 0.93 11.11
C MET A 201 5.94 1.49 12.11
N LYS A 202 6.98 2.15 11.63
CA LYS A 202 7.99 2.78 12.48
C LYS A 202 7.39 3.88 13.35
N ALA A 203 6.50 4.70 12.78
CA ALA A 203 5.77 5.71 13.53
C ALA A 203 4.82 5.09 14.56
N PHE A 204 4.11 4.02 14.20
CA PHE A 204 3.24 3.28 15.12
C PHE A 204 4.01 2.75 16.33
N VAL A 205 5.15 2.11 16.09
CA VAL A 205 6.00 1.58 17.15
C VAL A 205 6.54 2.70 18.04
N LYS A 206 7.01 3.82 17.46
CA LYS A 206 7.43 5.00 18.24
C LYS A 206 6.33 5.55 19.13
N GLY A 207 5.10 5.64 18.60
CA GLY A 207 3.93 6.06 19.38
C GLY A 207 3.64 5.12 20.54
N LEU A 208 3.67 3.81 20.31
CA LEU A 208 3.49 2.82 21.39
C LEU A 208 4.54 2.97 22.49
N LEU A 209 5.81 3.16 22.13
CA LEU A 209 6.90 3.38 23.08
C LEU A 209 6.69 4.67 23.90
N HIS A 210 6.28 5.73 23.22
CA HIS A 210 6.04 7.04 23.86
C HIS A 210 4.93 6.95 24.91
N HIS A 211 3.79 6.34 24.56
CA HIS A 211 2.63 6.26 25.45
C HIS A 211 2.70 5.15 26.50
N HIS A 212 3.50 4.10 26.24
CA HIS A 212 3.60 2.93 27.11
C HIS A 212 5.05 2.55 27.44
N PRO A 213 5.87 3.49 27.96
CA PRO A 213 7.30 3.23 28.17
C PRO A 213 7.58 2.07 29.10
N LYS A 214 6.74 1.87 30.13
CA LYS A 214 6.91 0.78 31.11
C LYS A 214 6.67 -0.61 30.53
N ILE A 215 5.78 -0.76 29.54
CA ILE A 215 5.49 -2.05 28.89
C ILE A 215 6.70 -2.48 28.05
N PHE A 216 7.44 -1.51 27.52
CA PHE A 216 8.50 -1.73 26.55
C PHE A 216 9.92 -1.57 27.15
N SER A 217 10.05 -1.15 28.46
CA SER A 217 11.35 -0.76 29.02
C SER A 217 12.31 -1.93 29.23
N ASP A 218 11.85 -3.08 29.71
CA ASP A 218 12.79 -4.07 30.25
C ASP A 218 13.12 -5.26 29.34
N ARG A 219 12.23 -5.66 28.45
CA ARG A 219 12.46 -6.85 27.59
C ARG A 219 12.07 -6.66 26.13
N ILE A 220 11.01 -5.90 25.85
CA ILE A 220 10.55 -5.60 24.50
C ILE A 220 11.32 -4.39 23.94
N GLY A 221 11.76 -3.48 24.81
CA GLY A 221 12.50 -2.26 24.43
C GLY A 221 13.79 -2.55 23.64
N ALA A 222 14.47 -3.64 23.93
CA ALA A 222 15.65 -4.03 23.17
C ALA A 222 15.31 -4.44 21.73
N LEU A 223 14.18 -5.12 21.51
CA LEU A 223 13.73 -5.58 20.20
C LEU A 223 13.18 -4.41 19.36
N VAL A 224 12.44 -3.52 20.01
CA VAL A 224 11.88 -2.33 19.37
C VAL A 224 12.98 -1.30 19.07
N ASN A 225 13.91 -1.07 19.98
CA ASN A 225 15.07 -0.21 19.73
C ASN A 225 15.97 -0.78 18.62
N TYR A 226 16.13 -2.10 18.57
CA TYR A 226 16.82 -2.76 17.47
C TYR A 226 16.08 -2.51 16.14
N TYR A 227 14.77 -2.72 16.10
CA TYR A 227 13.93 -2.46 14.92
C TYR A 227 14.01 -1.00 14.47
N LEU A 228 14.00 -0.04 15.41
CA LEU A 228 14.07 1.39 15.10
C LEU A 228 15.46 1.86 14.66
N ASN A 229 16.53 1.17 15.04
CA ASN A 229 17.90 1.56 14.73
C ASN A 229 18.50 0.83 13.51
N VAL A 230 17.91 -0.29 13.09
CA VAL A 230 18.40 -1.09 11.94
C VAL A 230 17.67 -0.71 10.65
N ILE A 231 16.54 -0.02 10.72
CA ILE A 231 15.79 0.53 9.60
C ILE A 231 16.09 2.01 9.45
#